data_f4a302496b444518e94b6acbf3640c1f
#
_entry.id   f4a302496b444518e94b6acbf3640c1f
#
_cell.length_a   1.000
_cell.length_b   1.000
_cell.length_c   1.000
_cell.angle_alpha   90.00
_cell.angle_beta   90.00
_cell.angle_gamma   90.00
#
_symmetry.space_group_name_H-M   'P 1'
#
loop_
_entity.id
_entity.type
_entity.pdbx_description
1 polymer ?
#
loop_
_entity_poly.entity_id
_entity_poly.type
_entity_poly.pdbx_seq_one_letter_code
_entity_poly.pdbx_strand_id
1 'polypeptide(L)'
;MWGGGLTLCFVDDYAYDACADAIRDGYAYQIMAYTDEAYSYSDVVFTGLPILSLHTAEEITTEDTPAALNLAFGNGERLEANARAHLRGNASLVRLDKHSYKVEFTRTEDGKKKIPQNVPGLGQTDEIILLAMGFDPNMVRDRLSWSMIERIWPKDEAFAPVGREYVEVFVNDAYQGAYLMMVPFDRRAEIEKAGAGSAQRDSLYRSVIAAVDKGRPIDEGYELFIAPDAENPFAGLQTYLRLDDGEMDDETFCREAAAHIDVPSLMRYTLLVQGMALCDNIFNNMYVWAHETAAGVVYCFIPWDMDLSCSMQSMANALAGE
;
A
#
# COMPACT_ATOMS: atom_id res chain seq x y z
N MET A 1 -11.25 -28.35 33.77
CA MET A 1 -10.86 -29.63 33.16
C MET A 1 -11.90 -29.96 32.11
N TRP A 2 -11.57 -29.80 30.85
CA TRP A 2 -12.41 -30.24 29.74
C TRP A 2 -12.14 -31.73 29.52
N GLY A 3 -13.00 -32.58 30.01
CA GLY A 3 -12.86 -34.02 29.95
C GLY A 3 -13.87 -34.71 29.05
N GLY A 4 -14.28 -34.05 27.94
CA GLY A 4 -15.06 -34.68 26.88
C GLY A 4 -14.19 -34.74 25.63
N GLY A 5 -13.97 -35.92 25.08
CA GLY A 5 -13.23 -36.06 23.80
C GLY A 5 -13.97 -35.37 22.68
N LEU A 6 -13.35 -34.32 22.10
CA LEU A 6 -13.82 -33.70 20.85
C LEU A 6 -13.18 -34.46 19.69
N THR A 7 -13.99 -34.98 18.79
CA THR A 7 -13.52 -35.59 17.55
C THR A 7 -13.78 -34.65 16.37
N LEU A 8 -12.76 -34.42 15.56
CA LEU A 8 -12.81 -33.67 14.33
C LEU A 8 -12.64 -34.64 13.15
N CYS A 9 -13.45 -34.51 12.13
CA CYS A 9 -13.29 -35.29 10.89
C CYS A 9 -13.65 -34.42 9.67
N PHE A 10 -13.04 -34.72 8.54
CA PHE A 10 -13.48 -34.19 7.25
C PHE A 10 -14.79 -34.88 6.86
N VAL A 11 -15.69 -34.08 6.29
CA VAL A 11 -16.99 -34.56 5.79
C VAL A 11 -16.92 -34.55 4.26
N ASP A 12 -16.23 -35.51 3.70
CA ASP A 12 -16.22 -35.75 2.26
C ASP A 12 -16.22 -37.27 1.96
N ASP A 13 -16.45 -37.62 0.71
CA ASP A 13 -16.54 -39.02 0.26
C ASP A 13 -15.16 -39.64 -0.04
N TYR A 14 -14.06 -38.93 0.22
CA TYR A 14 -12.71 -39.38 -0.05
C TYR A 14 -12.07 -40.01 1.18
N ALA A 15 -11.41 -41.15 1.00
CA ALA A 15 -10.53 -41.72 1.98
C ALA A 15 -9.12 -41.15 1.80
N TYR A 16 -8.57 -40.61 2.88
CA TYR A 16 -7.18 -40.10 2.90
C TYR A 16 -6.30 -41.03 3.72
N ASP A 17 -5.10 -41.33 3.20
CA ASP A 17 -4.13 -42.15 3.95
C ASP A 17 -3.55 -41.40 5.15
N ALA A 18 -3.50 -40.07 5.06
CA ALA A 18 -3.14 -39.17 6.16
C ALA A 18 -3.87 -37.84 6.04
N CYS A 19 -4.14 -37.16 7.15
CA CYS A 19 -4.76 -35.84 7.15
C CYS A 19 -4.00 -34.80 6.32
N ALA A 20 -2.66 -34.91 6.28
CA ALA A 20 -1.83 -34.03 5.46
C ALA A 20 -2.09 -34.15 3.96
N ASP A 21 -2.50 -35.34 3.49
CA ASP A 21 -2.77 -35.57 2.06
C ASP A 21 -4.13 -34.99 1.63
N ALA A 22 -5.01 -34.73 2.60
CA ALA A 22 -6.31 -34.13 2.38
C ALA A 22 -6.25 -32.61 2.21
N ILE A 23 -5.25 -31.96 2.84
CA ILE A 23 -5.15 -30.50 2.90
C ILE A 23 -4.60 -29.94 1.58
N ARG A 24 -5.37 -29.07 0.94
CA ARG A 24 -4.99 -28.36 -0.29
C ARG A 24 -5.29 -26.89 -0.15
N ASP A 25 -4.33 -26.05 -0.52
CA ASP A 25 -4.50 -24.60 -0.52
C ASP A 25 -5.67 -24.19 -1.43
N GLY A 26 -6.47 -23.25 -0.93
CA GLY A 26 -7.62 -22.70 -1.65
C GLY A 26 -8.87 -23.59 -1.68
N TYR A 27 -8.86 -24.75 -1.05
CA TYR A 27 -10.04 -25.62 -0.94
C TYR A 27 -10.78 -25.38 0.36
N ALA A 28 -12.12 -25.37 0.28
CA ALA A 28 -12.99 -25.35 1.44
C ALA A 28 -13.31 -26.79 1.87
N TYR A 29 -13.19 -27.06 3.15
CA TYR A 29 -13.51 -28.33 3.78
C TYR A 29 -14.59 -28.11 4.83
N GLN A 30 -15.54 -29.04 4.90
CA GLN A 30 -16.44 -29.08 6.01
C GLN A 30 -15.90 -29.99 7.10
N ILE A 31 -15.70 -29.43 8.28
CA ILE A 31 -15.24 -30.16 9.46
C ILE A 31 -16.42 -30.35 10.40
N MET A 32 -16.64 -31.59 10.84
CA MET A 32 -17.60 -31.90 11.87
C MET A 32 -16.88 -32.09 13.21
N ALA A 33 -17.34 -31.32 14.21
CA ALA A 33 -16.96 -31.54 15.60
C ALA A 33 -18.13 -32.24 16.30
N TYR A 34 -17.90 -33.38 16.95
CA TYR A 34 -18.96 -34.10 17.61
C TYR A 34 -18.54 -34.72 18.95
N THR A 35 -19.53 -34.88 19.79
CA THR A 35 -19.50 -35.67 21.03
C THR A 35 -20.63 -36.71 20.98
N ASP A 36 -20.78 -37.53 21.99
CA ASP A 36 -21.87 -38.51 22.08
C ASP A 36 -23.24 -37.83 22.12
N GLU A 37 -23.34 -36.55 22.49
CA GLU A 37 -24.60 -35.84 22.71
C GLU A 37 -24.91 -34.75 21.68
N ALA A 38 -23.86 -34.21 20.98
CA ALA A 38 -23.99 -33.06 20.08
C ALA A 38 -22.99 -33.08 18.94
N TYR A 39 -23.33 -32.39 17.86
CA TYR A 39 -22.41 -32.14 16.76
C TYR A 39 -22.57 -30.70 16.23
N SER A 40 -21.51 -30.20 15.60
CA SER A 40 -21.52 -28.97 14.83
C SER A 40 -20.66 -29.08 13.59
N TYR A 41 -21.00 -28.31 12.55
CA TYR A 41 -20.20 -28.21 11.35
C TYR A 41 -19.54 -26.83 11.27
N SER A 42 -18.34 -26.79 10.70
CA SER A 42 -17.63 -25.56 10.36
C SER A 42 -16.98 -25.72 9.01
N ASP A 43 -17.05 -24.69 8.20
CA ASP A 43 -16.30 -24.62 6.96
C ASP A 43 -14.90 -24.10 7.27
N VAL A 44 -13.87 -24.78 6.76
CA VAL A 44 -12.47 -24.44 6.92
C VAL A 44 -11.83 -24.30 5.56
N VAL A 45 -11.18 -23.18 5.32
CA VAL A 45 -10.41 -22.94 4.11
C VAL A 45 -8.94 -22.90 4.48
N PHE A 46 -8.14 -23.70 3.81
CA PHE A 46 -6.69 -23.62 3.91
C PHE A 46 -6.19 -22.63 2.88
N THR A 47 -5.53 -21.60 3.33
CA THR A 47 -4.90 -20.60 2.49
C THR A 47 -3.39 -20.65 2.64
N GLY A 48 -2.65 -20.49 1.54
CA GLY A 48 -1.19 -20.30 1.58
C GLY A 48 -0.79 -18.87 1.97
N LEU A 49 -1.76 -17.98 2.19
CA LEU A 49 -1.50 -16.59 2.55
C LEU A 49 -1.25 -16.43 4.05
N PRO A 50 -0.45 -15.44 4.45
CA PRO A 50 -0.37 -15.03 5.85
C PRO A 50 -1.74 -14.59 6.38
N ILE A 51 -1.95 -14.74 7.69
CA ILE A 51 -3.17 -14.33 8.38
C ILE A 51 -2.84 -13.18 9.33
N LEU A 52 -3.51 -12.05 9.16
CA LEU A 52 -3.43 -10.88 10.03
C LEU A 52 -4.73 -10.72 10.81
N SER A 53 -4.63 -10.71 12.14
CA SER A 53 -5.76 -10.46 13.03
C SER A 53 -5.54 -9.15 13.79
N LEU A 54 -6.56 -8.30 13.80
CA LEU A 54 -6.65 -7.10 14.63
C LEU A 54 -7.72 -7.33 15.70
N HIS A 55 -7.34 -7.21 16.96
CA HIS A 55 -8.27 -7.26 18.09
C HIS A 55 -8.35 -5.88 18.73
N THR A 56 -9.54 -5.34 18.82
CA THR A 56 -9.83 -3.99 19.34
C THR A 56 -11.09 -4.02 20.20
N ALA A 57 -11.13 -3.16 21.22
CA ALA A 57 -12.30 -3.00 22.09
C ALA A 57 -13.39 -2.12 21.45
N GLU A 58 -13.03 -1.27 20.50
CA GLU A 58 -13.92 -0.34 19.82
C GLU A 58 -13.94 -0.63 18.32
N GLU A 59 -14.95 -0.14 17.62
CA GLU A 59 -15.02 -0.21 16.17
C GLU A 59 -13.90 0.61 15.53
N ILE A 60 -13.24 0.07 14.50
CA ILE A 60 -12.24 0.81 13.73
C ILE A 60 -12.97 1.79 12.81
N THR A 61 -12.71 3.07 13.01
CA THR A 61 -13.26 4.17 12.23
C THR A 61 -12.15 4.91 11.45
N THR A 62 -12.41 6.12 11.00
CA THR A 62 -11.38 7.00 10.42
C THR A 62 -10.44 7.60 11.47
N GLU A 63 -10.75 7.43 12.76
CA GLU A 63 -9.90 7.84 13.86
C GLU A 63 -9.05 6.66 14.36
N ASP A 64 -7.89 6.98 14.93
CA ASP A 64 -6.96 5.99 15.46
C ASP A 64 -7.58 5.17 16.60
N THR A 65 -7.74 3.88 16.42
CA THR A 65 -8.28 2.94 17.40
C THR A 65 -7.18 2.00 17.87
N PRO A 66 -6.89 1.90 19.18
CA PRO A 66 -5.92 0.94 19.72
C PRO A 66 -6.32 -0.50 19.38
N ALA A 67 -5.33 -1.31 18.97
CA ALA A 67 -5.53 -2.69 18.59
C ALA A 67 -4.33 -3.57 18.98
N ALA A 68 -4.58 -4.84 19.21
CA ALA A 68 -3.55 -5.88 19.26
C ALA A 68 -3.48 -6.54 17.87
N LEU A 69 -2.29 -6.59 17.29
CA LEU A 69 -2.03 -7.21 16.00
C LEU A 69 -1.35 -8.55 16.19
N ASN A 70 -1.83 -9.56 15.47
CA ASN A 70 -1.16 -10.85 15.29
C ASN A 70 -1.07 -11.14 13.79
N LEU A 71 0.14 -11.34 13.28
CA LEU A 71 0.42 -11.70 11.89
C LEU A 71 1.17 -13.04 11.89
N ALA A 72 0.57 -14.05 11.26
CA ALA A 72 1.10 -15.40 11.19
C ALA A 72 1.35 -15.83 9.74
N PHE A 73 2.52 -16.40 9.47
CA PHE A 73 2.92 -16.90 8.15
C PHE A 73 2.92 -18.43 8.15
N GLY A 74 2.70 -19.02 6.96
CA GLY A 74 2.67 -20.47 6.78
C GLY A 74 4.00 -21.19 7.10
N ASN A 75 5.11 -20.46 7.07
CA ASN A 75 6.44 -20.97 7.46
C ASN A 75 6.67 -20.99 8.98
N GLY A 76 5.69 -20.56 9.79
CA GLY A 76 5.75 -20.49 11.24
C GLY A 76 6.26 -19.17 11.81
N GLU A 77 6.69 -18.23 10.99
CA GLU A 77 7.02 -16.86 11.44
C GLU A 77 5.77 -16.16 11.96
N ARG A 78 5.94 -15.38 13.03
CA ARG A 78 4.86 -14.63 13.68
C ARG A 78 5.35 -13.26 14.11
N LEU A 79 4.43 -12.29 14.05
CA LEU A 79 4.61 -10.97 14.63
C LEU A 79 3.41 -10.67 15.52
N GLU A 80 3.65 -10.44 16.79
CA GLU A 80 2.66 -9.94 17.76
C GLU A 80 3.08 -8.54 18.18
N ALA A 81 2.19 -7.58 18.05
CA ALA A 81 2.51 -6.19 18.35
C ALA A 81 1.28 -5.43 18.84
N ASN A 82 1.52 -4.40 19.66
CA ASN A 82 0.53 -3.37 19.88
C ASN A 82 0.49 -2.45 18.67
N ALA A 83 -0.70 -2.00 18.32
CA ALA A 83 -0.93 -1.17 17.17
C ALA A 83 -2.06 -0.16 17.43
N ARG A 84 -2.23 0.77 16.52
CA ARG A 84 -3.47 1.50 16.31
C ARG A 84 -3.85 1.39 14.85
N ALA A 85 -5.13 1.29 14.59
CA ALA A 85 -5.66 1.13 13.24
C ALA A 85 -6.75 2.16 12.96
N HIS A 86 -6.84 2.60 11.71
CA HIS A 86 -7.95 3.41 11.23
C HIS A 86 -8.30 3.05 9.78
N LEU A 87 -9.54 3.36 9.39
CA LEU A 87 -9.98 3.25 8.00
C LEU A 87 -9.30 4.33 7.16
N ARG A 88 -8.84 3.97 5.96
CA ARG A 88 -8.19 4.88 5.04
C ARG A 88 -8.80 4.83 3.64
N GLY A 89 -8.58 5.90 2.90
CA GLY A 89 -9.04 6.10 1.52
C GLY A 89 -9.86 7.37 1.39
N ASN A 90 -10.23 7.72 0.17
CA ASN A 90 -11.14 8.81 -0.14
C ASN A 90 -12.41 8.24 -0.78
N ALA A 91 -12.38 7.98 -2.09
CA ALA A 91 -13.50 7.42 -2.82
C ALA A 91 -13.88 6.02 -2.31
N SER A 92 -12.92 5.20 -1.89
CA SER A 92 -13.15 3.87 -1.35
C SER A 92 -13.96 3.88 -0.04
N LEU A 93 -13.75 4.87 0.83
CA LEU A 93 -14.53 5.00 2.08
C LEU A 93 -16.01 5.29 1.85
N VAL A 94 -16.33 5.96 0.74
CA VAL A 94 -17.71 6.38 0.43
C VAL A 94 -18.43 5.40 -0.50
N ARG A 95 -17.69 4.70 -1.36
CA ARG A 95 -18.25 3.93 -2.47
C ARG A 95 -18.19 2.41 -2.26
N LEU A 96 -17.43 1.94 -1.29
CA LEU A 96 -17.17 0.51 -1.10
C LEU A 96 -17.49 0.08 0.33
N ASP A 97 -18.05 -1.11 0.48
CA ASP A 97 -18.31 -1.73 1.79
C ASP A 97 -17.02 -2.29 2.41
N LYS A 98 -16.07 -2.71 1.58
CA LYS A 98 -14.76 -3.21 2.01
C LYS A 98 -13.75 -2.07 2.08
N HIS A 99 -13.32 -1.71 3.28
CA HIS A 99 -12.42 -0.59 3.51
C HIS A 99 -10.96 -1.02 3.65
N SER A 100 -10.06 -0.15 3.26
CA SER A 100 -8.63 -0.28 3.53
C SER A 100 -8.29 0.22 4.93
N TYR A 101 -7.25 -0.38 5.54
CA TYR A 101 -6.78 0.02 6.86
C TYR A 101 -5.37 0.61 6.77
N LYS A 102 -5.08 1.57 7.64
CA LYS A 102 -3.73 1.93 8.03
C LYS A 102 -3.50 1.41 9.43
N VAL A 103 -2.37 0.75 9.65
CA VAL A 103 -2.01 0.16 10.94
C VAL A 103 -0.63 0.66 11.32
N GLU A 104 -0.53 1.34 12.45
CA GLU A 104 0.71 1.87 13.01
C GLU A 104 1.12 1.06 14.23
N PHE A 105 2.36 0.58 14.26
CA PHE A 105 2.88 -0.17 15.41
C PHE A 105 3.18 0.76 16.57
N THR A 106 2.78 0.37 17.77
CA THR A 106 2.92 1.19 18.98
C THR A 106 3.63 0.45 20.09
N ARG A 107 4.24 1.22 21.00
CA ARG A 107 4.95 0.64 22.15
C ARG A 107 4.00 0.11 23.21
N THR A 108 2.83 0.72 23.34
CA THR A 108 1.88 0.51 24.42
C THR A 108 0.50 0.18 23.86
N GLU A 109 -0.28 -0.57 24.62
CA GLU A 109 -1.64 -0.99 24.26
C GLU A 109 -2.61 0.17 24.03
N ASP A 110 -2.33 1.34 24.61
CA ASP A 110 -3.14 2.54 24.41
C ASP A 110 -2.88 3.27 23.07
N GLY A 111 -2.12 2.66 22.16
CA GLY A 111 -1.85 3.18 20.83
C GLY A 111 -0.88 4.36 20.77
N LYS A 112 -0.20 4.67 21.88
CA LYS A 112 0.75 5.79 21.93
C LYS A 112 2.15 5.35 21.52
N LYS A 113 2.91 6.32 20.99
CA LYS A 113 4.32 6.20 20.64
C LYS A 113 4.62 5.11 19.62
N LYS A 114 4.65 5.51 18.37
CA LYS A 114 5.07 4.64 17.25
C LYS A 114 6.45 4.03 17.48
N ILE A 115 6.59 2.78 17.12
CA ILE A 115 7.86 2.05 17.12
C ILE A 115 7.98 1.20 15.85
N PRO A 116 9.16 1.08 15.26
CA PRO A 116 9.34 0.18 14.13
C PRO A 116 9.30 -1.29 14.58
N GLN A 117 8.74 -2.13 13.72
CA GLN A 117 8.72 -3.58 13.80
C GLN A 117 9.39 -4.17 12.56
N ASN A 118 9.96 -5.36 12.70
CA ASN A 118 10.43 -6.11 11.54
C ASN A 118 9.28 -7.00 11.04
N VAL A 119 8.61 -6.55 9.98
CA VAL A 119 7.49 -7.27 9.38
C VAL A 119 8.03 -8.26 8.34
N PRO A 120 7.83 -9.58 8.52
CA PRO A 120 8.28 -10.56 7.55
C PRO A 120 7.77 -10.24 6.14
N GLY A 121 8.65 -10.32 5.15
CA GLY A 121 8.35 -9.96 3.75
C GLY A 121 8.36 -8.46 3.43
N LEU A 122 8.20 -7.58 4.43
CA LEU A 122 8.19 -6.12 4.24
C LEU A 122 9.42 -5.41 4.82
N GLY A 123 10.14 -6.05 5.76
CA GLY A 123 11.28 -5.45 6.46
C GLY A 123 10.87 -4.55 7.62
N GLN A 124 11.77 -3.65 8.02
CA GLN A 124 11.56 -2.77 9.16
C GLN A 124 10.66 -1.60 8.79
N THR A 125 9.57 -1.42 9.54
CA THR A 125 8.60 -0.33 9.34
C THR A 125 7.86 -0.04 10.66
N ASP A 126 7.38 1.18 10.85
CA ASP A 126 6.52 1.56 11.97
C ASP A 126 5.04 1.61 11.59
N GLU A 127 4.72 1.35 10.31
CA GLU A 127 3.34 1.24 9.84
C GLU A 127 3.21 0.38 8.58
N ILE A 128 2.01 -0.18 8.40
CA ILE A 128 1.61 -0.91 7.20
C ILE A 128 0.25 -0.41 6.71
N ILE A 129 0.01 -0.61 5.42
CA ILE A 129 -1.30 -0.42 4.80
C ILE A 129 -1.85 -1.80 4.41
N LEU A 130 -3.13 -1.99 4.66
CA LEU A 130 -3.92 -3.11 4.16
C LEU A 130 -4.86 -2.56 3.08
N LEU A 131 -4.49 -2.74 1.82
CA LEU A 131 -5.30 -2.29 0.69
C LEU A 131 -6.43 -3.28 0.42
N ALA A 132 -7.67 -2.81 0.48
CA ALA A 132 -8.85 -3.62 0.23
C ALA A 132 -9.02 -4.03 -1.24
N MET A 133 -8.42 -3.27 -2.16
CA MET A 133 -8.48 -3.47 -3.62
C MET A 133 -9.92 -3.54 -4.16
N GLY A 134 -10.86 -2.83 -3.52
CA GLY A 134 -12.29 -2.98 -3.79
C GLY A 134 -12.75 -2.49 -5.18
N PHE A 135 -11.97 -1.63 -5.85
CA PHE A 135 -12.21 -1.23 -7.24
C PHE A 135 -11.68 -2.25 -8.26
N ASP A 136 -10.89 -3.21 -7.81
CA ASP A 136 -10.36 -4.29 -8.65
C ASP A 136 -11.01 -5.64 -8.30
N PRO A 137 -11.98 -6.12 -9.08
CA PRO A 137 -12.66 -7.39 -8.79
C PRO A 137 -11.73 -8.61 -8.73
N ASN A 138 -10.56 -8.54 -9.38
CA ASN A 138 -9.57 -9.63 -9.40
C ASN A 138 -8.48 -9.45 -8.34
N MET A 139 -8.42 -8.29 -7.66
CA MET A 139 -7.43 -7.96 -6.63
C MET A 139 -5.97 -8.12 -7.07
N VAL A 140 -5.66 -7.90 -8.36
CA VAL A 140 -4.32 -8.13 -8.93
C VAL A 140 -3.68 -6.89 -9.54
N ARG A 141 -4.46 -5.84 -9.84
CA ARG A 141 -3.98 -4.70 -10.64
C ARG A 141 -2.86 -3.95 -9.96
N ASP A 142 -3.02 -3.60 -8.69
CA ASP A 142 -1.98 -2.92 -7.93
C ASP A 142 -0.72 -3.79 -7.84
N ARG A 143 -0.86 -5.06 -7.45
CA ARG A 143 0.25 -6.02 -7.39
C ARG A 143 0.96 -6.16 -8.73
N LEU A 144 0.21 -6.26 -9.83
CA LEU A 144 0.76 -6.35 -11.18
C LEU A 144 1.55 -5.10 -11.55
N SER A 145 0.96 -3.92 -11.35
CA SER A 145 1.61 -2.63 -11.64
C SER A 145 2.92 -2.48 -10.88
N TRP A 146 2.93 -2.80 -9.61
CA TRP A 146 4.15 -2.81 -8.82
C TRP A 146 5.17 -3.85 -9.27
N SER A 147 4.74 -5.04 -9.72
CA SER A 147 5.66 -6.03 -10.29
C SER A 147 6.29 -5.55 -11.60
N MET A 148 5.59 -4.72 -12.35
CA MET A 148 6.16 -4.04 -13.53
C MET A 148 7.20 -3.00 -13.09
N ILE A 149 6.89 -2.17 -12.09
CA ILE A 149 7.84 -1.20 -11.53
C ILE A 149 9.13 -1.89 -11.08
N GLU A 150 9.02 -3.00 -10.33
CA GLU A 150 10.17 -3.77 -9.85
C GLU A 150 11.10 -4.28 -10.96
N ARG A 151 10.57 -4.42 -12.18
CA ARG A 151 11.34 -4.87 -13.34
C ARG A 151 11.97 -3.73 -14.14
N ILE A 152 11.34 -2.56 -14.16
CA ILE A 152 11.80 -1.42 -14.97
C ILE A 152 12.59 -0.38 -14.17
N TRP A 153 12.45 -0.35 -12.83
CA TRP A 153 13.28 0.50 -11.97
C TRP A 153 14.57 -0.19 -11.60
N PRO A 154 15.72 0.49 -11.69
CA PRO A 154 16.98 -0.04 -11.22
C PRO A 154 16.95 -0.33 -9.71
N LYS A 155 17.55 -1.45 -9.31
CA LYS A 155 17.54 -1.90 -7.90
C LYS A 155 18.42 -1.04 -6.96
N ASP A 156 19.29 -0.25 -7.53
CA ASP A 156 20.22 0.65 -6.85
C ASP A 156 19.68 2.09 -6.72
N GLU A 157 18.53 2.39 -7.30
CA GLU A 157 17.87 3.66 -7.07
C GLU A 157 17.17 3.65 -5.69
N ALA A 158 17.18 4.82 -5.02
CA ALA A 158 16.65 5.02 -3.67
C ALA A 158 15.14 4.68 -3.52
N PHE A 159 14.49 4.39 -4.61
CA PHE A 159 13.06 4.08 -4.73
C PHE A 159 12.75 2.64 -5.09
N ALA A 160 13.64 1.71 -4.75
CA ALA A 160 13.33 0.29 -4.93
C ALA A 160 11.96 -0.03 -4.30
N PRO A 161 11.07 -0.67 -5.04
CA PRO A 161 9.72 -0.96 -4.56
C PRO A 161 9.75 -1.74 -3.24
N VAL A 162 8.86 -1.38 -2.35
CA VAL A 162 8.73 -2.03 -1.04
C VAL A 162 8.07 -3.39 -1.21
N GLY A 163 8.44 -4.34 -0.37
CA GLY A 163 7.78 -5.65 -0.29
C GLY A 163 6.27 -5.50 -0.15
N ARG A 164 5.54 -6.40 -0.81
CA ARG A 164 4.08 -6.50 -0.78
C ARG A 164 3.69 -7.93 -0.66
N GLU A 165 2.72 -8.19 0.20
CA GLU A 165 2.25 -9.54 0.45
C GLU A 165 0.74 -9.56 0.52
N TYR A 166 0.10 -10.54 -0.11
CA TYR A 166 -1.31 -10.78 0.15
C TYR A 166 -1.47 -11.37 1.54
N VAL A 167 -2.52 -10.96 2.22
CA VAL A 167 -2.81 -11.39 3.59
C VAL A 167 -4.32 -11.54 3.78
N GLU A 168 -4.74 -12.58 4.51
CA GLU A 168 -6.11 -12.73 4.97
C GLU A 168 -6.29 -11.90 6.25
N VAL A 169 -7.32 -11.05 6.30
CA VAL A 169 -7.51 -10.12 7.42
C VAL A 169 -8.74 -10.51 8.24
N PHE A 170 -8.57 -10.52 9.56
CA PHE A 170 -9.62 -10.65 10.54
C PHE A 170 -9.65 -9.43 11.45
N VAL A 171 -10.84 -8.97 11.79
CA VAL A 171 -11.06 -7.93 12.82
C VAL A 171 -12.02 -8.51 13.85
N ASN A 172 -11.58 -8.64 15.10
CA ASN A 172 -12.35 -9.27 16.18
C ASN A 172 -12.94 -10.61 15.75
N ASP A 173 -12.10 -11.48 15.17
CA ASP A 173 -12.44 -12.81 14.65
C ASP A 173 -13.42 -12.84 13.45
N ALA A 174 -13.87 -11.67 12.99
CA ALA A 174 -14.67 -11.56 11.78
C ALA A 174 -13.79 -11.43 10.55
N TYR A 175 -13.94 -12.32 9.58
CA TYR A 175 -13.18 -12.34 8.34
C TYR A 175 -13.53 -11.13 7.45
N GLN A 176 -12.51 -10.38 7.04
CA GLN A 176 -12.64 -9.19 6.20
C GLN A 176 -12.27 -9.45 4.73
N GLY A 177 -11.69 -10.60 4.42
CA GLY A 177 -11.22 -10.97 3.09
C GLY A 177 -9.71 -10.83 2.92
N ALA A 178 -9.25 -11.07 1.69
CA ALA A 178 -7.85 -10.89 1.30
C ALA A 178 -7.54 -9.41 1.06
N TYR A 179 -6.36 -8.97 1.51
CA TYR A 179 -5.83 -7.62 1.36
C TYR A 179 -4.42 -7.67 0.77
N LEU A 180 -3.98 -6.58 0.15
CA LEU A 180 -2.58 -6.37 -0.16
C LEU A 180 -1.93 -5.56 0.97
N MET A 181 -1.10 -6.23 1.76
CA MET A 181 -0.31 -5.62 2.82
C MET A 181 0.96 -5.00 2.23
N MET A 182 1.26 -3.75 2.55
CA MET A 182 2.43 -3.05 2.05
C MET A 182 2.91 -1.96 3.02
N VAL A 183 4.16 -1.54 2.88
CA VAL A 183 4.67 -0.34 3.54
C VAL A 183 4.29 0.88 2.70
N PRO A 184 3.77 1.97 3.28
CA PRO A 184 3.56 3.22 2.56
C PRO A 184 4.87 3.75 1.99
N PHE A 185 4.79 4.33 0.80
CA PHE A 185 5.99 4.82 0.11
C PHE A 185 6.70 5.94 0.87
N ASP A 186 5.96 6.87 1.44
CA ASP A 186 6.49 7.97 2.25
C ASP A 186 7.28 7.46 3.47
N ARG A 187 6.81 6.37 4.11
CA ARG A 187 7.53 5.76 5.24
C ARG A 187 8.81 5.07 4.81
N ARG A 188 8.80 4.44 3.64
CA ARG A 188 10.02 3.86 3.06
C ARG A 188 11.08 4.95 2.81
N ALA A 189 10.66 6.06 2.23
CA ALA A 189 11.52 7.21 1.98
C ALA A 189 12.14 7.78 3.27
N GLU A 190 11.36 7.93 4.34
CA GLU A 190 11.86 8.39 5.63
C GLU A 190 12.88 7.42 6.25
N ILE A 191 12.64 6.11 6.15
CA ILE A 191 13.55 5.09 6.67
C ILE A 191 14.87 5.10 5.91
N GLU A 192 14.83 5.20 4.59
CA GLU A 192 16.05 5.28 3.76
C GLU A 192 16.84 6.55 4.04
N LYS A 193 16.16 7.68 4.19
CA LYS A 193 16.77 8.95 4.60
C LYS A 193 17.49 8.84 5.94
N ALA A 194 16.86 8.22 6.92
CA ALA A 194 17.47 8.01 8.25
C ALA A 194 18.68 7.09 8.20
N GLY A 195 18.66 6.05 7.33
CA GLY A 195 19.77 5.11 7.15
C GLY A 195 20.98 5.68 6.43
N ALA A 196 20.78 6.65 5.56
CA ALA A 196 21.85 7.27 4.76
C ALA A 196 22.75 8.20 5.58
N GLY A 197 22.39 8.57 6.80
CA GLY A 197 23.24 9.35 7.73
C GLY A 197 23.57 10.77 7.27
N SER A 198 22.94 11.25 6.22
CA SER A 198 23.14 12.59 5.70
C SER A 198 22.02 13.52 6.17
N ALA A 199 22.37 14.76 6.46
CA ALA A 199 21.44 15.86 6.59
C ALA A 199 20.84 16.11 5.19
N GLN A 200 19.91 15.25 4.81
CA GLN A 200 19.36 15.29 3.48
C GLN A 200 18.40 16.42 3.32
N ARG A 201 18.55 17.15 2.26
CA ARG A 201 17.67 18.20 1.79
C ARG A 201 16.64 17.67 0.80
N ASP A 202 16.47 16.35 0.75
CA ASP A 202 15.47 15.71 -0.08
C ASP A 202 14.06 16.02 0.43
N SER A 203 13.15 16.21 -0.50
CA SER A 203 11.73 16.49 -0.21
C SER A 203 10.85 15.50 -0.91
N LEU A 204 9.71 15.18 -0.31
CA LEU A 204 8.71 14.28 -0.88
C LEU A 204 7.35 14.96 -0.90
N TYR A 205 6.78 15.06 -2.08
CA TYR A 205 5.46 15.60 -2.33
C TYR A 205 4.57 14.52 -2.95
N ARG A 206 3.28 14.58 -2.70
CA ARG A 206 2.27 13.77 -3.39
C ARG A 206 1.30 14.68 -4.11
N SER A 207 1.09 14.46 -5.43
CA SER A 207 0.06 15.15 -6.17
C SER A 207 -1.33 14.71 -5.73
N VAL A 208 -2.26 15.66 -5.70
CA VAL A 208 -3.68 15.43 -5.50
C VAL A 208 -4.43 15.94 -6.73
N ILE A 209 -5.68 15.57 -6.89
CA ILE A 209 -6.46 15.91 -8.11
C ILE A 209 -6.45 17.41 -8.42
N ALA A 210 -6.32 18.26 -7.43
CA ALA A 210 -6.21 19.71 -7.61
C ALA A 210 -4.90 20.15 -8.30
N ALA A 211 -3.89 19.28 -8.41
CA ALA A 211 -2.63 19.60 -9.10
C ALA A 211 -2.81 19.91 -10.60
N VAL A 212 -3.91 19.47 -11.21
CA VAL A 212 -4.25 19.80 -12.62
C VAL A 212 -4.77 21.20 -12.83
N ASP A 213 -5.22 21.86 -11.79
CA ASP A 213 -5.85 23.17 -11.91
C ASP A 213 -4.78 24.28 -11.93
N LYS A 214 -4.42 24.72 -13.14
CA LYS A 214 -3.47 25.82 -13.36
C LYS A 214 -4.05 27.13 -12.82
N GLY A 215 -3.71 27.52 -11.66
CA GLY A 215 -4.17 28.77 -11.02
C GLY A 215 -4.50 28.59 -9.57
N ARG A 216 -4.50 27.36 -9.09
CA ARG A 216 -4.54 27.07 -7.66
C ARG A 216 -3.18 27.27 -7.01
N PRO A 217 -3.14 27.65 -5.74
CA PRO A 217 -1.92 27.59 -4.95
C PRO A 217 -1.30 26.19 -4.98
N ILE A 218 0.01 26.11 -5.03
CA ILE A 218 0.71 24.83 -5.19
C ILE A 218 0.48 23.88 -4.01
N ASP A 219 0.32 24.42 -2.82
CA ASP A 219 0.03 23.68 -1.58
C ASP A 219 -1.41 23.11 -1.53
N GLU A 220 -2.28 23.52 -2.43
CA GLU A 220 -3.58 22.87 -2.65
C GLU A 220 -3.49 21.69 -3.62
N GLY A 221 -2.48 21.67 -4.50
CA GLY A 221 -2.26 20.63 -5.51
C GLY A 221 -1.28 19.54 -5.08
N TYR A 222 -0.50 19.78 -4.03
CA TYR A 222 0.51 18.85 -3.54
C TYR A 222 0.52 18.77 -2.02
N GLU A 223 0.45 17.56 -1.50
CA GLU A 223 0.69 17.27 -0.09
C GLU A 223 2.19 17.10 0.15
N LEU A 224 2.68 17.65 1.26
CA LEU A 224 4.09 17.58 1.65
C LEU A 224 4.28 16.49 2.71
N PHE A 225 5.04 15.44 2.38
CA PHE A 225 5.37 14.34 3.30
C PHE A 225 6.74 14.51 3.96
N ILE A 226 7.73 14.93 3.20
CA ILE A 226 9.07 15.24 3.71
C ILE A 226 9.38 16.67 3.31
N ALA A 227 9.47 17.55 4.31
CA ALA A 227 9.74 18.95 4.11
C ALA A 227 11.25 19.19 3.85
N PRO A 228 11.62 20.05 2.88
CA PRO A 228 12.95 20.56 2.78
C PRO A 228 13.25 21.50 3.95
N ASP A 229 14.54 21.67 4.26
CA ASP A 229 14.99 22.71 5.19
C ASP A 229 14.99 24.08 4.46
N ALA A 230 13.81 24.61 4.20
CA ALA A 230 13.60 25.86 3.47
C ALA A 230 12.39 26.64 4.01
N GLU A 231 12.47 27.97 3.95
CA GLU A 231 11.37 28.86 4.36
C GLU A 231 10.10 28.64 3.51
N ASN A 232 10.26 28.41 2.19
CA ASN A 232 9.18 28.01 1.31
C ASN A 232 9.42 26.58 0.79
N PRO A 233 8.74 25.58 1.37
CA PRO A 233 8.98 24.18 1.01
C PRO A 233 8.55 23.82 -0.42
N PHE A 234 7.72 24.65 -1.07
CA PHE A 234 7.24 24.43 -2.42
C PHE A 234 8.00 25.23 -3.50
N ALA A 235 8.96 26.09 -3.12
CA ALA A 235 9.62 26.99 -4.07
C ALA A 235 10.27 26.26 -5.26
N GLY A 236 10.95 25.14 -4.97
CA GLY A 236 11.58 24.34 -6.03
C GLY A 236 10.55 23.68 -6.96
N LEU A 237 9.48 23.13 -6.38
CA LEU A 237 8.39 22.53 -7.16
C LEU A 237 7.64 23.59 -7.99
N GLN A 238 7.44 24.79 -7.46
CA GLN A 238 6.88 25.92 -8.23
C GLN A 238 7.76 26.28 -9.43
N THR A 239 9.07 26.33 -9.22
CA THR A 239 10.02 26.63 -10.33
C THR A 239 9.92 25.55 -11.41
N TYR A 240 9.89 24.28 -11.03
CA TYR A 240 9.72 23.16 -11.94
C TYR A 240 8.40 23.22 -12.71
N LEU A 241 7.26 23.46 -12.03
CA LEU A 241 5.95 23.54 -12.67
C LEU A 241 5.81 24.74 -13.59
N ARG A 242 6.61 25.80 -13.40
CA ARG A 242 6.59 26.97 -14.26
C ARG A 242 7.38 26.80 -15.55
N LEU A 243 8.12 25.73 -15.71
CA LEU A 243 8.80 25.41 -16.97
C LEU A 243 7.84 25.31 -18.17
N ASP A 244 6.54 25.14 -17.93
CA ASP A 244 5.47 25.03 -18.93
C ASP A 244 4.52 26.26 -18.94
N ASP A 245 5.02 27.45 -18.64
CA ASP A 245 4.20 28.69 -18.68
C ASP A 245 3.88 29.20 -20.09
N GLY A 246 4.37 28.51 -21.12
CA GLY A 246 4.21 28.93 -22.51
C GLY A 246 4.99 30.19 -22.90
N GLU A 247 5.75 30.76 -21.97
CA GLU A 247 6.63 31.90 -22.19
C GLU A 247 8.05 31.50 -22.62
N MET A 248 8.36 30.20 -22.47
CA MET A 248 9.66 29.64 -22.77
C MET A 248 9.64 28.93 -24.14
N ASP A 249 10.65 29.19 -24.98
CA ASP A 249 10.81 28.46 -26.23
C ASP A 249 11.22 26.98 -25.96
N ASP A 250 10.94 26.12 -26.94
CA ASP A 250 11.14 24.67 -26.82
C ASP A 250 12.59 24.27 -26.48
N GLU A 251 13.58 24.97 -27.04
CA GLU A 251 15.00 24.68 -26.82
C GLU A 251 15.39 25.03 -25.37
N THR A 252 14.96 26.17 -24.90
CA THR A 252 15.17 26.60 -23.51
C THR A 252 14.44 25.67 -22.56
N PHE A 253 13.18 25.31 -22.84
CA PHE A 253 12.42 24.35 -22.04
C PHE A 253 13.15 23.00 -21.93
N CYS A 254 13.57 22.41 -23.04
CA CYS A 254 14.28 21.12 -23.02
C CYS A 254 15.58 21.17 -22.22
N ARG A 255 16.32 22.29 -22.31
CA ARG A 255 17.56 22.46 -21.55
C ARG A 255 17.31 22.59 -20.06
N GLU A 256 16.37 23.43 -19.66
CA GLU A 256 16.04 23.67 -18.25
C GLU A 256 15.37 22.42 -17.63
N ALA A 257 14.44 21.78 -18.34
CA ALA A 257 13.85 20.53 -17.91
C ALA A 257 14.91 19.45 -17.64
N ALA A 258 15.90 19.30 -18.52
CA ALA A 258 16.99 18.34 -18.33
C ALA A 258 17.87 18.63 -17.10
N ALA A 259 17.91 19.90 -16.66
CA ALA A 259 18.66 20.29 -15.45
C ALA A 259 17.89 20.01 -14.14
N HIS A 260 16.55 19.93 -14.19
CA HIS A 260 15.70 19.84 -13.03
C HIS A 260 14.86 18.56 -12.95
N ILE A 261 14.80 17.81 -14.03
CA ILE A 261 14.02 16.56 -14.09
C ILE A 261 14.94 15.37 -14.31
N ASP A 262 14.75 14.31 -13.52
CA ASP A 262 15.30 13.01 -13.85
C ASP A 262 14.54 12.45 -15.07
N VAL A 263 15.06 12.75 -16.27
CA VAL A 263 14.43 12.32 -17.53
C VAL A 263 14.23 10.82 -17.61
N PRO A 264 15.18 9.95 -17.21
CA PRO A 264 14.96 8.51 -17.12
C PRO A 264 13.78 8.13 -16.21
N SER A 265 13.65 8.74 -15.03
CA SER A 265 12.50 8.52 -14.13
C SER A 265 11.18 8.93 -14.78
N LEU A 266 11.13 10.12 -15.37
CA LEU A 266 9.95 10.60 -16.09
C LEU A 266 9.55 9.67 -17.25
N MET A 267 10.51 9.17 -18.00
CA MET A 267 10.27 8.22 -19.10
C MET A 267 9.68 6.91 -18.58
N ARG A 268 10.24 6.34 -17.51
CA ARG A 268 9.71 5.12 -16.86
C ARG A 268 8.29 5.34 -16.37
N TYR A 269 8.07 6.47 -15.68
CA TYR A 269 6.74 6.87 -15.21
C TYR A 269 5.73 6.94 -16.36
N THR A 270 6.07 7.67 -17.41
CA THR A 270 5.21 7.85 -18.60
C THR A 270 4.89 6.52 -19.29
N LEU A 271 5.91 5.66 -19.47
CA LEU A 271 5.74 4.35 -20.08
C LEU A 271 4.85 3.44 -19.22
N LEU A 272 4.99 3.50 -17.91
CA LEU A 272 4.15 2.73 -17.00
C LEU A 272 2.70 3.23 -17.05
N VAL A 273 2.49 4.54 -16.91
CA VAL A 273 1.16 5.16 -16.95
C VAL A 273 0.44 4.84 -18.27
N GLN A 274 1.11 4.97 -19.40
CA GLN A 274 0.53 4.65 -20.71
C GLN A 274 0.36 3.14 -20.90
N GLY A 275 1.37 2.34 -20.60
CA GLY A 275 1.36 0.89 -20.80
C GLY A 275 0.34 0.16 -19.94
N MET A 276 0.08 0.66 -18.74
CA MET A 276 -0.88 0.09 -17.79
C MET A 276 -2.23 0.83 -17.79
N ALA A 277 -2.43 1.80 -18.69
CA ALA A 277 -3.63 2.64 -18.74
C ALA A 277 -4.00 3.23 -17.37
N LEU A 278 -3.03 3.78 -16.66
CA LEU A 278 -3.17 4.39 -15.33
C LEU A 278 -3.73 5.81 -15.46
N CYS A 279 -5.00 5.93 -15.77
CA CYS A 279 -5.63 7.24 -16.06
C CYS A 279 -5.60 8.18 -14.85
N ASP A 280 -5.77 7.66 -13.66
CA ASP A 280 -5.75 8.44 -12.42
C ASP A 280 -4.34 8.93 -12.05
N ASN A 281 -3.30 8.26 -12.53
CA ASN A 281 -1.91 8.63 -12.28
C ASN A 281 -1.35 9.69 -13.24
N ILE A 282 -2.15 10.22 -14.17
CA ILE A 282 -1.68 11.29 -15.05
C ILE A 282 -1.43 12.58 -14.27
N PHE A 283 -2.28 12.87 -13.29
CA PHE A 283 -2.26 14.12 -12.52
C PHE A 283 -2.45 13.92 -11.01
N ASN A 284 -2.82 12.71 -10.58
CA ASN A 284 -3.09 12.33 -9.21
C ASN A 284 -2.27 11.08 -8.88
N ASN A 285 -2.25 10.67 -7.64
CA ASN A 285 -1.58 9.42 -7.22
C ASN A 285 -0.12 9.31 -7.71
N MET A 286 0.60 10.42 -7.64
CA MET A 286 1.99 10.53 -8.02
C MET A 286 2.78 11.13 -6.87
N TYR A 287 3.86 10.47 -6.47
CA TYR A 287 4.87 11.09 -5.65
C TYR A 287 5.90 11.81 -6.53
N VAL A 288 6.30 12.99 -6.09
CA VAL A 288 7.42 13.74 -6.63
C VAL A 288 8.50 13.79 -5.57
N TRP A 289 9.60 13.16 -5.83
CA TRP A 289 10.77 13.19 -4.95
C TRP A 289 11.78 14.16 -5.51
N ALA A 290 12.15 15.13 -4.70
CA ALA A 290 13.18 16.10 -4.99
C ALA A 290 14.49 15.68 -4.32
N HIS A 291 15.51 15.38 -5.15
CA HIS A 291 16.85 15.08 -4.67
C HIS A 291 17.76 16.30 -4.78
N GLU A 292 18.57 16.55 -3.77
CA GLU A 292 19.69 17.47 -3.89
C GLU A 292 20.91 16.74 -4.48
N THR A 293 21.37 17.22 -5.61
CA THR A 293 22.60 16.78 -6.30
C THR A 293 23.65 17.87 -6.26
N ALA A 294 24.87 17.55 -6.66
CA ALA A 294 25.91 18.56 -6.82
C ALA A 294 25.59 19.63 -7.86
N ALA A 295 24.69 19.35 -8.79
CA ALA A 295 24.24 20.26 -9.85
C ALA A 295 22.97 21.04 -9.50
N GLY A 296 22.32 20.73 -8.38
CA GLY A 296 21.05 21.31 -7.94
C GLY A 296 20.02 20.25 -7.61
N VAL A 297 18.76 20.69 -7.41
CA VAL A 297 17.63 19.79 -7.11
C VAL A 297 17.11 19.17 -8.39
N VAL A 298 16.90 17.85 -8.37
CA VAL A 298 16.37 17.06 -9.47
C VAL A 298 15.11 16.32 -8.99
N TYR A 299 14.05 16.35 -9.78
CA TYR A 299 12.73 15.78 -9.47
C TYR A 299 12.53 14.44 -10.15
N CYS A 300 12.17 13.43 -9.36
CA CYS A 300 11.82 12.08 -9.80
C CYS A 300 10.34 11.82 -9.60
N PHE A 301 9.75 10.97 -10.45
CA PHE A 301 8.32 10.67 -10.46
C PHE A 301 8.06 9.21 -10.11
N ILE A 302 7.13 8.95 -9.18
CA ILE A 302 6.84 7.64 -8.66
C ILE A 302 5.33 7.45 -8.63
N PRO A 303 4.79 6.41 -9.27
CA PRO A 303 3.36 6.13 -9.25
C PRO A 303 2.94 5.55 -7.89
N TRP A 304 1.69 5.81 -7.53
CA TRP A 304 1.03 5.33 -6.33
C TRP A 304 -0.42 5.00 -6.63
N ASP A 305 -1.04 4.07 -5.85
CA ASP A 305 -2.47 3.75 -5.93
C ASP A 305 -2.91 3.35 -7.35
N MET A 306 -2.44 2.17 -7.78
CA MET A 306 -2.59 1.72 -9.17
C MET A 306 -3.73 0.69 -9.35
N ASP A 307 -4.71 0.69 -8.47
CA ASP A 307 -5.84 -0.25 -8.47
C ASP A 307 -6.78 -0.08 -9.68
N LEU A 308 -6.71 1.08 -10.34
CA LEU A 308 -7.43 1.36 -11.59
C LEU A 308 -6.64 1.01 -12.87
N SER A 309 -5.46 0.39 -12.75
CA SER A 309 -4.68 -0.02 -13.92
C SER A 309 -5.42 -1.02 -14.80
N CYS A 310 -5.15 -1.00 -16.10
CA CYS A 310 -5.77 -1.88 -17.10
C CYS A 310 -7.31 -1.90 -17.06
N SER A 311 -7.94 -0.81 -16.59
CA SER A 311 -9.39 -0.71 -16.47
C SER A 311 -10.00 -0.02 -17.68
N MET A 312 -10.86 -0.74 -18.40
CA MET A 312 -11.64 -0.15 -19.50
C MET A 312 -12.59 0.95 -18.99
N GLN A 313 -13.09 0.84 -17.75
CA GLN A 313 -13.95 1.86 -17.15
C GLN A 313 -13.18 3.16 -16.89
N SER A 314 -11.95 3.06 -16.38
CA SER A 314 -11.08 4.22 -16.19
C SER A 314 -10.78 4.94 -17.51
N MET A 315 -10.52 4.17 -18.57
CA MET A 315 -10.31 4.75 -19.90
C MET A 315 -11.59 5.44 -20.42
N ALA A 316 -12.75 4.83 -20.25
CA ALA A 316 -14.02 5.41 -20.67
C ALA A 316 -14.33 6.72 -19.92
N ASN A 317 -14.11 6.77 -18.61
CA ASN A 317 -14.33 7.98 -17.81
C ASN A 317 -13.34 9.08 -18.18
N ALA A 318 -12.06 8.77 -18.37
CA ALA A 318 -11.06 9.74 -18.81
C ALA A 318 -11.38 10.33 -20.20
N LEU A 319 -11.94 9.52 -21.11
CA LEU A 319 -12.36 9.96 -22.44
C LEU A 319 -13.69 10.75 -22.41
N ALA A 320 -14.54 10.48 -21.44
CA ALA A 320 -15.83 11.18 -21.27
C ALA A 320 -15.69 12.54 -20.55
N GLY A 321 -14.52 12.80 -19.93
CA GLY A 321 -14.30 14.03 -19.15
C GLY A 321 -15.07 14.07 -17.83
N GLU A 322 -15.41 12.90 -17.26
CA GLU A 322 -16.11 12.74 -15.98
C GLU A 322 -15.13 12.45 -14.83
#